data_1dff82615d2b11e96679418be2c01c90
#
_entry.id   1dff82615d2b11e96679418be2c01c90
#
_cell.length_a   1.000
_cell.length_b   1.000
_cell.length_c   1.000
_cell.angle_alpha   90.00
_cell.angle_beta   90.00
_cell.angle_gamma   90.00
#
_symmetry.space_group_name_H-M   'P 1'
#
loop_
_entity.id
_entity.type
_entity.pdbx_description
1 polymer ?
#
loop_
_entity_poly.entity_id
_entity_poly.type
_entity_poly.pdbx_seq_one_letter_code
_entity_poly.pdbx_strand_id
1 'polypeptide(L)'
;MSSKQQILRTHKNYQAWLDSLKELTPEQAMSPYQQGKWSPNEIVMHLAEWDRFTSEDRLPNMKEGAKLERFPAFEEFNSKAAARAAEQTFEETIAYAKIERQRITQKLEVVDESEWNKEFQIGDHTLSIMSYFTDFWEHDEHHKRQIERVRNS
;
A
#
# COMPACT_ATOMS: atom_id res chain seq x y z
N MET A 1 -8.97 19.02 -11.33
CA MET A 1 -7.80 18.18 -10.98
C MET A 1 -7.75 16.98 -11.91
N SER A 2 -6.60 16.71 -12.52
CA SER A 2 -6.46 15.55 -13.39
C SER A 2 -6.50 14.26 -12.56
N SER A 3 -6.74 13.13 -13.24
CA SER A 3 -6.72 11.81 -12.61
C SER A 3 -5.39 11.54 -11.92
N LYS A 4 -4.30 11.90 -12.57
CA LYS A 4 -2.95 11.77 -12.01
C LYS A 4 -2.82 12.57 -10.72
N GLN A 5 -3.27 13.82 -10.72
CA GLN A 5 -3.21 14.67 -9.54
C GLN A 5 -4.05 14.13 -8.39
N GLN A 6 -5.22 13.57 -8.70
CA GLN A 6 -6.09 12.95 -7.69
C GLN A 6 -5.40 11.78 -7.00
N ILE A 7 -4.78 10.90 -7.77
CA ILE A 7 -4.06 9.74 -7.23
C ILE A 7 -2.85 10.19 -6.40
N LEU A 8 -2.07 11.14 -6.90
CA LEU A 8 -0.92 11.65 -6.14
C LEU A 8 -1.35 12.28 -4.82
N ARG A 9 -2.53 12.91 -4.81
CA ARG A 9 -3.10 13.47 -3.57
C ARG A 9 -3.44 12.37 -2.56
N THR A 10 -3.99 11.24 -3.02
CA THR A 10 -4.28 10.13 -2.10
C THR A 10 -3.01 9.60 -1.46
N HIS A 11 -1.90 9.56 -2.20
CA HIS A 11 -0.61 9.14 -1.67
C HIS A 11 -0.06 10.12 -0.64
N LYS A 12 -0.23 11.40 -0.88
CA LYS A 12 0.18 12.44 0.07
C LYS A 12 -0.63 12.33 1.37
N ASN A 13 -1.93 12.11 1.25
CA ASN A 13 -2.80 11.90 2.40
C ASN A 13 -2.42 10.65 3.18
N TYR A 14 -2.04 9.59 2.48
CA TYR A 14 -1.57 8.35 3.09
C TYR A 14 -0.29 8.60 3.90
N GLN A 15 0.66 9.38 3.39
CA GLN A 15 1.87 9.74 4.11
C GLN A 15 1.55 10.48 5.41
N ALA A 16 0.63 11.43 5.35
CA ALA A 16 0.20 12.17 6.53
C ALA A 16 -0.47 11.26 7.55
N TRP A 17 -1.28 10.31 7.07
CA TRP A 17 -1.91 9.32 7.95
C TRP A 17 -0.86 8.45 8.65
N LEU A 18 0.16 7.97 7.92
CA LEU A 18 1.25 7.21 8.53
C LEU A 18 1.93 7.99 9.66
N ASP A 19 2.17 9.29 9.44
CA ASP A 19 2.74 10.13 10.49
C ASP A 19 1.85 10.20 11.71
N SER A 20 0.52 10.24 11.53
CA SER A 20 -0.43 10.30 12.64
C SER A 20 -0.41 9.03 13.49
N LEU A 21 0.06 7.91 12.96
CA LEU A 21 0.11 6.65 13.68
C LEU A 21 1.14 6.64 14.82
N LYS A 22 2.05 7.61 14.80
CA LYS A 22 3.01 7.79 15.90
C LYS A 22 2.32 8.12 17.22
N GLU A 23 1.05 8.55 17.16
CA GLU A 23 0.23 8.84 18.35
C GLU A 23 -0.25 7.58 19.05
N LEU A 24 -0.21 6.43 18.40
CA LEU A 24 -0.58 5.17 19.03
C LEU A 24 0.44 4.81 20.11
N THR A 25 -0.07 4.29 21.24
CA THR A 25 0.81 3.77 22.28
C THR A 25 1.47 2.48 21.76
N PRO A 26 2.63 2.08 22.33
CA PRO A 26 3.25 0.81 21.96
C PRO A 26 2.29 -0.38 22.11
N GLU A 27 1.45 -0.36 23.14
CA GLU A 27 0.43 -1.38 23.33
C GLU A 27 -0.56 -1.43 22.19
N GLN A 28 -1.10 -0.26 21.80
CA GLN A 28 -2.05 -0.17 20.69
C GLN A 28 -1.42 -0.65 19.39
N ALA A 29 -0.16 -0.25 19.14
CA ALA A 29 0.55 -0.59 17.91
C ALA A 29 0.75 -2.09 17.73
N MET A 30 0.88 -2.82 18.84
CA MET A 30 1.18 -4.25 18.83
C MET A 30 -0.03 -5.12 19.13
N SER A 31 -1.20 -4.53 19.36
CA SER A 31 -2.43 -5.26 19.68
C SER A 31 -3.30 -5.44 18.45
N PRO A 32 -3.84 -6.63 18.19
CA PRO A 32 -4.78 -6.83 17.07
C PRO A 32 -6.00 -5.92 17.21
N TYR A 33 -6.52 -5.46 16.07
CA TYR A 33 -7.74 -4.66 16.09
C TYR A 33 -8.96 -5.49 16.47
N GLN A 34 -8.83 -6.81 16.39
CA GLN A 34 -9.83 -7.78 16.75
C GLN A 34 -9.11 -9.10 17.00
N GLN A 35 -9.63 -9.92 17.91
CA GLN A 35 -9.04 -11.22 18.21
C GLN A 35 -8.84 -12.05 16.94
N GLY A 36 -7.63 -12.59 16.77
CA GLY A 36 -7.27 -13.40 15.60
C GLY A 36 -6.93 -12.59 14.35
N LYS A 37 -6.92 -11.27 14.46
CA LYS A 37 -6.57 -10.38 13.34
C LYS A 37 -5.20 -9.75 13.58
N TRP A 38 -4.77 -8.91 12.63
CA TRP A 38 -3.46 -8.27 12.69
C TRP A 38 -3.44 -7.05 13.62
N SER A 39 -2.27 -6.78 14.19
CA SER A 39 -2.01 -5.52 14.88
C SER A 39 -1.76 -4.40 13.86
N PRO A 40 -1.83 -3.12 14.29
CA PRO A 40 -1.43 -2.01 13.42
C PRO A 40 -0.02 -2.19 12.83
N ASN A 41 0.94 -2.68 13.62
CA ASN A 41 2.29 -2.93 13.14
C ASN A 41 2.30 -3.93 11.97
N GLU A 42 1.56 -5.01 12.10
CA GLU A 42 1.45 -6.02 11.05
C GLU A 42 0.71 -5.47 9.82
N ILE A 43 -0.35 -4.69 10.03
CA ILE A 43 -1.11 -4.08 8.92
C ILE A 43 -0.21 -3.12 8.14
N VAL A 44 0.50 -2.22 8.82
CA VAL A 44 1.39 -1.26 8.14
C VAL A 44 2.51 -1.98 7.40
N MET A 45 3.07 -3.03 7.98
CA MET A 45 4.10 -3.82 7.30
C MET A 45 3.53 -4.51 6.05
N HIS A 46 2.33 -5.05 6.13
CA HIS A 46 1.65 -5.64 4.98
C HIS A 46 1.51 -4.61 3.85
N LEU A 47 1.05 -3.40 4.19
CA LEU A 47 0.91 -2.32 3.21
C LEU A 47 2.27 -1.94 2.61
N ALA A 48 3.31 -1.86 3.43
CA ALA A 48 4.65 -1.51 2.98
C ALA A 48 5.24 -2.56 2.02
N GLU A 49 5.07 -3.83 2.33
CA GLU A 49 5.53 -4.91 1.47
C GLU A 49 4.75 -4.94 0.15
N TRP A 50 3.45 -4.65 0.20
CA TRP A 50 2.63 -4.52 -1.00
C TRP A 50 3.09 -3.35 -1.86
N ASP A 51 3.41 -2.21 -1.24
CA ASP A 51 3.95 -1.05 -1.92
C ASP A 51 5.26 -1.39 -2.62
N ARG A 52 6.14 -2.12 -1.93
CA ARG A 52 7.42 -2.54 -2.49
C ARG A 52 7.23 -3.43 -3.72
N PHE A 53 6.36 -4.42 -3.62
CA PHE A 53 6.02 -5.29 -4.74
C PHE A 53 5.48 -4.48 -5.92
N THR A 54 4.57 -3.55 -5.65
CA THR A 54 3.99 -2.70 -6.68
C THR A 54 5.05 -1.85 -7.37
N SER A 55 5.95 -1.23 -6.61
CA SER A 55 6.96 -0.34 -7.18
C SER A 55 8.05 -1.08 -7.95
N GLU A 56 8.44 -2.28 -7.48
CA GLU A 56 9.53 -3.04 -8.08
C GLU A 56 9.09 -3.95 -9.22
N ASP A 57 7.96 -4.66 -9.04
CA ASP A 57 7.58 -5.72 -9.97
C ASP A 57 6.43 -5.34 -10.90
N ARG A 58 5.56 -4.45 -10.48
CA ARG A 58 4.37 -4.11 -11.26
C ARG A 58 4.46 -2.81 -12.03
N LEU A 59 4.67 -1.70 -11.32
CA LEU A 59 4.64 -0.38 -11.93
C LEU A 59 5.57 -0.23 -13.14
N PRO A 60 6.83 -0.73 -13.10
CA PRO A 60 7.71 -0.61 -14.26
C PRO A 60 7.19 -1.33 -15.51
N ASN A 61 6.27 -2.27 -15.33
CA ASN A 61 5.73 -3.09 -16.42
C ASN A 61 4.30 -2.72 -16.80
N MET A 62 3.74 -1.67 -16.23
CA MET A 62 2.39 -1.19 -16.53
C MET A 62 2.38 -0.36 -17.80
N LYS A 63 2.54 -1.03 -18.93
CA LYS A 63 2.59 -0.41 -20.26
C LYS A 63 1.50 -0.98 -21.13
N GLU A 64 1.06 -0.21 -22.13
CA GLU A 64 0.03 -0.63 -23.05
C GLU A 64 0.31 -2.01 -23.62
N GLY A 65 -0.66 -2.90 -23.51
CA GLY A 65 -0.58 -4.26 -24.05
C GLY A 65 0.24 -5.23 -23.21
N ALA A 66 0.83 -4.81 -22.11
CA ALA A 66 1.60 -5.70 -21.25
C ALA A 66 0.71 -6.74 -20.59
N LYS A 67 1.28 -7.93 -20.35
CA LYS A 67 0.60 -9.01 -19.65
C LYS A 67 1.40 -9.36 -18.42
N LEU A 68 0.87 -9.02 -17.26
CA LEU A 68 1.51 -9.26 -15.99
C LEU A 68 0.93 -10.49 -15.32
N GLU A 69 1.75 -11.16 -14.53
CA GLU A 69 1.31 -12.33 -13.79
C GLU A 69 0.40 -11.90 -12.63
N ARG A 70 -0.45 -12.85 -12.23
CA ARG A 70 -1.29 -12.67 -11.06
C ARG A 70 -0.43 -12.48 -9.82
N PHE A 71 -1.04 -11.94 -8.78
CA PHE A 71 -0.40 -11.76 -7.50
C PHE A 71 0.11 -13.11 -6.96
N PRO A 72 1.31 -13.14 -6.35
CA PRO A 72 1.80 -14.35 -5.70
C PRO A 72 0.88 -14.80 -4.55
N ALA A 73 1.08 -16.01 -4.07
CA ALA A 73 0.23 -16.59 -3.02
C ALA A 73 0.09 -15.64 -1.83
N PHE A 74 -1.12 -15.19 -1.56
CA PHE A 74 -1.42 -14.23 -0.50
C PHE A 74 -0.95 -14.71 0.87
N GLU A 75 -1.18 -15.98 1.18
CA GLU A 75 -0.83 -16.53 2.49
C GLU A 75 0.66 -16.46 2.76
N GLU A 76 1.48 -16.83 1.79
CA GLU A 76 2.93 -16.77 1.93
C GLU A 76 3.40 -15.34 2.04
N PHE A 77 2.88 -14.45 1.18
CA PHE A 77 3.23 -13.03 1.19
C PHE A 77 2.89 -12.41 2.54
N ASN A 78 1.70 -12.66 3.05
CA ASN A 78 1.23 -12.10 4.32
C ASN A 78 2.01 -12.67 5.51
N SER A 79 2.37 -13.95 5.46
CA SER A 79 3.18 -14.57 6.52
C SER A 79 4.57 -13.94 6.60
N LYS A 80 5.18 -13.66 5.46
CA LYS A 80 6.49 -12.99 5.41
C LYS A 80 6.41 -11.56 5.96
N ALA A 81 5.34 -10.84 5.61
CA ALA A 81 5.13 -9.49 6.13
C ALA A 81 4.94 -9.49 7.65
N ALA A 82 4.14 -10.40 8.16
CA ALA A 82 3.91 -10.53 9.60
C ALA A 82 5.20 -10.89 10.34
N ALA A 83 6.00 -11.81 9.78
CA ALA A 83 7.28 -12.21 10.37
C ALA A 83 8.24 -11.02 10.43
N ARG A 84 8.27 -10.21 9.38
CA ARG A 84 9.12 -9.02 9.34
C ARG A 84 8.66 -7.99 10.36
N ALA A 85 7.36 -7.80 10.50
CA ALA A 85 6.79 -6.89 11.49
C ALA A 85 7.20 -7.26 12.90
N ALA A 86 7.26 -8.56 13.20
CA ALA A 86 7.65 -9.05 14.52
C ALA A 86 9.09 -8.69 14.89
N GLU A 87 9.94 -8.40 13.91
CA GLU A 87 11.34 -8.06 14.11
C GLU A 87 11.60 -6.56 14.20
N GLN A 88 10.56 -5.72 14.06
CA GLN A 88 10.72 -4.27 13.99
C GLN A 88 9.84 -3.57 15.02
N THR A 89 10.30 -2.40 15.46
CA THR A 89 9.46 -1.50 16.24
C THR A 89 8.42 -0.87 15.31
N PHE A 90 7.36 -0.35 15.89
CA PHE A 90 6.34 0.34 15.09
C PHE A 90 6.89 1.56 14.39
N GLU A 91 7.79 2.31 15.04
CA GLU A 91 8.48 3.44 14.41
C GLU A 91 9.25 3.03 13.17
N GLU A 92 9.99 1.92 13.26
CA GLU A 92 10.73 1.38 12.12
C GLU A 92 9.79 0.97 10.98
N THR A 93 8.67 0.36 11.33
CA THR A 93 7.66 -0.05 10.33
C THR A 93 7.05 1.16 9.64
N ILE A 94 6.70 2.21 10.38
CA ILE A 94 6.17 3.45 9.80
C ILE A 94 7.19 4.08 8.84
N ALA A 95 8.45 4.17 9.27
CA ALA A 95 9.51 4.75 8.44
C ALA A 95 9.69 3.98 7.14
N TYR A 96 9.69 2.65 7.21
CA TYR A 96 9.79 1.79 6.05
C TYR A 96 8.58 2.00 5.10
N ALA A 97 7.38 2.02 5.66
CA ALA A 97 6.16 2.23 4.87
C ALA A 97 6.17 3.57 4.15
N LYS A 98 6.66 4.62 4.80
CA LYS A 98 6.75 5.94 4.18
C LYS A 98 7.71 5.94 3.00
N ILE A 99 8.87 5.30 3.16
CA ILE A 99 9.87 5.21 2.10
C ILE A 99 9.32 4.45 0.89
N GLU A 100 8.66 3.33 1.12
CA GLU A 100 8.13 2.52 0.03
C GLU A 100 7.00 3.23 -0.73
N ARG A 101 6.10 3.91 -0.04
CA ARG A 101 5.05 4.69 -0.71
C ARG A 101 5.66 5.87 -1.49
N GLN A 102 6.69 6.50 -0.95
CA GLN A 102 7.36 7.59 -1.66
C GLN A 102 7.99 7.13 -2.96
N ARG A 103 8.52 5.91 -2.99
CA ARG A 103 9.07 5.33 -4.23
C ARG A 103 8.00 5.19 -5.30
N ILE A 104 6.80 4.74 -4.93
CA ILE A 104 5.67 4.68 -5.86
C ILE A 104 5.33 6.07 -6.36
N THR A 105 5.20 7.03 -5.44
CA THR A 105 4.84 8.41 -5.78
C THR A 105 5.82 9.00 -6.78
N GLN A 106 7.12 8.83 -6.54
CA GLN A 106 8.16 9.35 -7.43
C GLN A 106 8.07 8.73 -8.82
N LYS A 107 7.81 7.43 -8.90
CA LYS A 107 7.66 6.76 -10.18
C LYS A 107 6.40 7.24 -10.93
N LEU A 108 5.31 7.44 -10.22
CA LEU A 108 4.07 7.94 -10.81
C LEU A 108 4.20 9.38 -11.32
N GLU A 109 4.95 10.21 -10.60
CA GLU A 109 5.14 11.62 -10.99
C GLU A 109 5.77 11.76 -12.36
N VAL A 110 6.66 10.85 -12.75
CA VAL A 110 7.34 10.91 -14.04
C VAL A 110 6.60 10.18 -15.16
N VAL A 111 5.49 9.53 -14.86
CA VAL A 111 4.66 8.91 -15.90
C VAL A 111 3.78 9.98 -16.54
N ASP A 112 3.86 10.11 -17.85
CA ASP A 112 3.06 11.08 -18.61
C ASP A 112 1.57 10.76 -18.46
N GLU A 113 0.75 11.79 -18.35
CA GLU A 113 -0.70 11.61 -18.22
C GLU A 113 -1.31 10.84 -19.38
N SER A 114 -0.72 10.91 -20.57
CA SER A 114 -1.17 10.15 -21.73
C SER A 114 -1.08 8.63 -21.53
N GLU A 115 -0.24 8.18 -20.59
CA GLU A 115 -0.08 6.75 -20.30
C GLU A 115 -1.06 6.23 -19.27
N TRP A 116 -1.72 7.11 -18.53
CA TRP A 116 -2.51 6.72 -17.35
C TRP A 116 -3.74 5.87 -17.66
N ASN A 117 -4.31 6.00 -18.84
CA ASN A 117 -5.51 5.24 -19.23
C ASN A 117 -5.22 4.13 -20.23
N LYS A 118 -3.96 3.89 -20.57
CA LYS A 118 -3.59 2.79 -21.47
C LYS A 118 -3.72 1.46 -20.74
N GLU A 119 -4.27 0.48 -21.44
CA GLU A 119 -4.65 -0.78 -20.82
C GLU A 119 -3.54 -1.83 -20.88
N PHE A 120 -3.43 -2.57 -19.78
CA PHE A 120 -2.58 -3.75 -19.67
C PHE A 120 -3.38 -4.83 -18.93
N GLN A 121 -2.84 -6.03 -18.85
CA GLN A 121 -3.52 -7.15 -18.19
C GLN A 121 -2.72 -7.65 -16.99
N ILE A 122 -3.43 -8.00 -15.93
CA ILE A 122 -2.92 -8.74 -14.79
C ILE A 122 -3.76 -9.99 -14.67
N GLY A 123 -3.17 -11.16 -15.05
CA GLY A 123 -3.95 -12.37 -15.16
C GLY A 123 -5.08 -12.17 -16.18
N ASP A 124 -6.32 -12.36 -15.74
CA ASP A 124 -7.50 -12.22 -16.59
C ASP A 124 -8.13 -10.82 -16.52
N HIS A 125 -7.54 -9.91 -15.74
CA HIS A 125 -8.11 -8.58 -15.54
C HIS A 125 -7.43 -7.56 -16.43
N THR A 126 -8.24 -6.69 -17.05
CA THR A 126 -7.75 -5.56 -17.83
C THR A 126 -7.78 -4.33 -16.94
N LEU A 127 -6.64 -3.66 -16.82
CA LEU A 127 -6.47 -2.51 -15.94
C LEU A 127 -5.72 -1.41 -16.67
N SER A 128 -5.71 -0.23 -16.05
CA SER A 128 -4.84 0.88 -16.43
C SER A 128 -4.14 1.36 -15.17
N ILE A 129 -3.15 2.24 -15.29
CA ILE A 129 -2.52 2.83 -14.12
C ILE A 129 -3.60 3.49 -13.25
N MET A 130 -4.52 4.23 -13.88
CA MET A 130 -5.60 4.89 -13.16
C MET A 130 -6.46 3.91 -12.37
N SER A 131 -6.94 2.85 -13.00
CA SER A 131 -7.82 1.89 -12.31
C SER A 131 -7.05 1.09 -11.25
N TYR A 132 -5.79 0.72 -11.53
CA TYR A 132 -4.97 0.01 -10.55
C TYR A 132 -4.80 0.82 -9.27
N PHE A 133 -4.46 2.11 -9.40
CA PHE A 133 -4.21 2.93 -8.23
C PHE A 133 -5.49 3.47 -7.58
N THR A 134 -6.63 3.42 -8.26
CA THR A 134 -7.92 3.65 -7.62
C THR A 134 -8.24 2.48 -6.68
N ASP A 135 -8.05 1.24 -7.14
CA ASP A 135 -8.23 0.05 -6.32
C ASP A 135 -7.22 0.03 -5.15
N PHE A 136 -6.01 0.48 -5.42
CA PHE A 136 -4.94 0.59 -4.45
C PHE A 136 -5.33 1.55 -3.31
N TRP A 137 -5.92 2.67 -3.67
CA TRP A 137 -6.43 3.65 -2.70
C TRP A 137 -7.56 3.07 -1.85
N GLU A 138 -8.49 2.35 -2.47
CA GLU A 138 -9.58 1.68 -1.74
C GLU A 138 -9.02 0.66 -0.74
N HIS A 139 -7.98 -0.06 -1.13
CA HIS A 139 -7.29 -1.02 -0.26
C HIS A 139 -6.65 -0.30 0.94
N ASP A 140 -6.01 0.85 0.71
CA ASP A 140 -5.47 1.68 1.79
C ASP A 140 -6.58 2.10 2.77
N GLU A 141 -7.71 2.56 2.25
CA GLU A 141 -8.82 3.04 3.08
C GLU A 141 -9.41 1.90 3.92
N HIS A 142 -9.47 0.70 3.37
CA HIS A 142 -9.91 -0.48 4.12
C HIS A 142 -9.01 -0.74 5.34
N HIS A 143 -7.71 -0.70 5.14
CA HIS A 143 -6.77 -0.95 6.23
C HIS A 143 -6.69 0.21 7.23
N LYS A 144 -6.88 1.45 6.77
CA LYS A 144 -6.99 2.59 7.67
C LYS A 144 -8.13 2.40 8.66
N ARG A 145 -9.28 1.93 8.19
CA ARG A 145 -10.44 1.68 9.07
C ARG A 145 -10.13 0.64 10.14
N GLN A 146 -9.37 -0.39 9.80
CA GLN A 146 -8.96 -1.41 10.76
C GLN A 146 -8.10 -0.80 11.88
N ILE A 147 -7.14 0.04 11.52
CA ILE A 147 -6.25 0.67 12.50
C ILE A 147 -7.01 1.69 13.35
N GLU A 148 -7.94 2.44 12.74
CA GLU A 148 -8.73 3.40 13.49
C GLU A 148 -9.61 2.75 14.57
N ARG A 149 -9.99 1.49 14.38
CA ARG A 149 -10.68 0.74 15.44
C ARG A 149 -9.82 0.60 16.68
N VAL A 150 -8.52 0.36 16.51
CA VAL A 150 -7.58 0.27 17.63
C VAL A 150 -7.44 1.64 18.30
N ARG A 151 -7.31 2.70 17.50
CA ARG A 151 -7.14 4.06 18.00
C ARG A 151 -8.33 4.52 18.83
N ASN A 152 -9.52 4.11 18.41
CA ASN A 152 -10.78 4.55 19.04
C ASN A 152 -11.27 3.60 20.16
N SER A 153 -10.54 2.55 20.43
CA SER A 153 -10.92 1.59 21.48
C SER A 153 -10.40 1.98 22.87
#